data_56b4bfc3685a4e639cd0907bd5737390
#
_entry.id   56b4bfc3685a4e639cd0907bd5737390
#
_cell.length_a   1.000
_cell.length_b   1.000
_cell.length_c   1.000
_cell.angle_alpha   90.00
_cell.angle_beta   90.00
_cell.angle_gamma   90.00
#
_symmetry.space_group_name_H-M   'P 1'
#
loop_
_entity.id
_entity.type
_entity.pdbx_description
1 polymer ?
#
loop_
_entity_poly.entity_id
_entity_poly.type
_entity_poly.pdbx_seq_one_letter_code
_entity_poly.pdbx_strand_id
1 'polypeptide(L)'
;MLLNHLNPSIKALTVCILVVHLAFVFEPMTVFLFLIWTIAATFIFGKVNWKKYVLYFLPFFIFAIGMLWTTIAFADTSEHTNKVINMLGLTLPLDSFLVALALSLRILNVAALSLMFIFTTNMVDFILSLIQQLKLPPKIAYGVLAGYRFLPMMKDEIKIIHAAHQVRGVSQGK
;
A
#
# COMPACT_ATOMS: atom_id res chain seq x y z
N MET A 1 15.78 -7.48 14.60
CA MET A 1 14.89 -6.62 13.87
C MET A 1 13.48 -6.93 14.25
N LEU A 2 12.92 -6.02 15.04
CA LEU A 2 11.73 -6.30 15.83
C LEU A 2 10.49 -6.64 14.99
N LEU A 3 10.25 -5.92 13.90
CA LEU A 3 9.05 -6.15 13.08
C LEU A 3 9.01 -7.51 12.37
N ASN A 4 10.14 -8.07 11.97
CA ASN A 4 10.13 -9.36 11.27
C ASN A 4 9.86 -10.56 12.19
N HIS A 5 10.01 -10.40 13.50
CA HIS A 5 9.77 -11.44 14.52
C HIS A 5 8.39 -11.32 15.19
N LEU A 6 7.65 -10.23 14.91
CA LEU A 6 6.29 -10.07 15.40
C LEU A 6 5.32 -10.99 14.66
N ASN A 7 4.32 -11.47 15.38
CA ASN A 7 3.28 -12.33 14.85
C ASN A 7 2.55 -11.64 13.67
N PRO A 8 2.56 -12.23 12.46
CA PRO A 8 2.03 -11.58 11.27
C PRO A 8 0.55 -11.20 11.35
N SER A 9 -0.28 -12.01 12.04
CA SER A 9 -1.70 -11.70 12.23
C SER A 9 -1.92 -10.49 13.14
N ILE A 10 -1.14 -10.35 14.21
CA ILE A 10 -1.22 -9.17 15.10
C ILE A 10 -0.81 -7.91 14.33
N LYS A 11 0.22 -8.01 13.51
CA LYS A 11 0.68 -6.91 12.65
C LYS A 11 -0.40 -6.49 11.65
N ALA A 12 -1.06 -7.47 10.99
CA ALA A 12 -2.17 -7.19 10.07
C ALA A 12 -3.32 -6.48 10.79
N LEU A 13 -3.68 -6.96 11.98
CA LEU A 13 -4.73 -6.36 12.80
C LEU A 13 -4.36 -4.94 13.22
N THR A 14 -3.12 -4.70 13.63
CA THR A 14 -2.62 -3.36 13.98
C THR A 14 -2.69 -2.42 12.78
N VAL A 15 -2.28 -2.86 11.59
CA VAL A 15 -2.38 -2.07 10.36
C VAL A 15 -3.84 -1.75 10.04
N CYS A 16 -4.76 -2.72 10.15
CA CYS A 16 -6.18 -2.48 9.95
C CYS A 16 -6.75 -1.45 10.93
N ILE A 17 -6.40 -1.56 12.21
CA ILE A 17 -6.84 -0.60 13.24
C ILE A 17 -6.31 0.80 12.92
N LEU A 18 -5.04 0.94 12.52
CA LEU A 18 -4.44 2.22 12.17
C LEU A 18 -5.10 2.84 10.93
N VAL A 19 -5.43 2.03 9.92
CA VAL A 19 -6.16 2.49 8.73
C VAL A 19 -7.55 2.99 9.10
N VAL A 20 -8.28 2.25 9.95
CA VAL A 20 -9.60 2.67 10.43
C VAL A 20 -9.49 3.94 11.28
N HIS A 21 -8.51 4.02 12.18
CA HIS A 21 -8.27 5.23 12.96
C HIS A 21 -8.01 6.45 12.07
N LEU A 22 -7.20 6.27 11.03
CA LEU A 22 -6.86 7.34 10.08
C LEU A 22 -8.10 7.85 9.30
N ALA A 23 -9.14 7.01 9.14
CA ALA A 23 -10.37 7.42 8.49
C ALA A 23 -11.15 8.50 9.27
N PHE A 24 -10.97 8.57 10.60
CA PHE A 24 -11.63 9.55 11.47
C PHE A 24 -10.82 10.82 11.70
N VAL A 25 -9.56 10.87 11.25
CA VAL A 25 -8.70 12.06 11.40
C VAL A 25 -8.86 12.93 10.15
N PHE A 26 -9.36 14.16 10.33
CA PHE A 26 -9.61 15.12 9.24
C PHE A 26 -8.54 16.21 9.16
N GLU A 27 -7.73 16.38 10.19
CA GLU A 27 -6.68 17.38 10.23
C GLU A 27 -5.47 16.99 9.37
N PRO A 28 -5.11 17.79 8.34
CA PRO A 28 -4.01 17.44 7.42
C PRO A 28 -2.65 17.37 8.12
N MET A 29 -2.45 18.19 9.17
CA MET A 29 -1.18 18.19 9.91
C MET A 29 -0.93 16.88 10.64
N THR A 30 -1.95 16.34 11.29
CA THR A 30 -1.89 15.05 12.00
C THR A 30 -1.64 13.90 11.02
N VAL A 31 -2.34 13.91 9.87
CA VAL A 31 -2.17 12.91 8.81
C VAL A 31 -0.75 12.94 8.23
N PHE A 32 -0.18 14.14 8.05
CA PHE A 32 1.19 14.32 7.55
C PHE A 32 2.25 13.82 8.55
N LEU A 33 2.11 14.15 9.83
CA LEU A 33 3.02 13.65 10.87
C LEU A 33 2.97 12.13 10.98
N PHE A 34 1.77 11.56 10.85
CA PHE A 34 1.60 10.11 10.86
C PHE A 34 2.26 9.44 9.65
N LEU A 35 2.23 10.07 8.46
CA LEU A 35 2.94 9.60 7.27
C LEU A 35 4.45 9.53 7.51
N ILE A 36 5.03 10.60 8.03
CA ILE A 36 6.46 10.65 8.36
C ILE A 36 6.82 9.56 9.36
N TRP A 37 6.02 9.39 10.41
CA TRP A 37 6.23 8.35 11.41
C TRP A 37 6.16 6.94 10.81
N THR A 38 5.17 6.66 9.96
CA THR A 38 5.02 5.35 9.29
C THR A 38 6.20 5.04 8.38
N ILE A 39 6.66 6.01 7.59
CA ILE A 39 7.83 5.86 6.74
C ILE A 39 9.08 5.63 7.59
N ALA A 40 9.31 6.45 8.62
CA ALA A 40 10.44 6.29 9.52
C ALA A 40 10.43 4.92 10.21
N ALA A 41 9.28 4.47 10.73
CA ALA A 41 9.12 3.17 11.34
C ALA A 41 9.44 2.02 10.34
N THR A 42 9.05 2.17 9.08
CA THR A 42 9.33 1.17 8.03
C THR A 42 10.84 1.01 7.79
N PHE A 43 11.59 2.11 7.78
CA PHE A 43 13.05 2.05 7.55
C PHE A 43 13.83 1.65 8.80
N ILE A 44 13.42 2.11 9.99
CA ILE A 44 14.11 1.79 11.25
C ILE A 44 13.92 0.32 11.62
N PHE A 45 12.71 -0.19 11.52
CA PHE A 45 12.35 -1.51 11.99
C PHE A 45 12.31 -2.59 10.88
N GLY A 46 12.20 -2.17 9.57
CA GLY A 46 11.92 -3.07 8.46
C GLY A 46 13.10 -3.17 7.52
N LYS A 47 14.22 -3.52 7.51
CA LYS A 47 15.31 -3.70 6.48
C LYS A 47 14.83 -3.58 5.02
N VAL A 48 14.08 -2.53 4.71
CA VAL A 48 13.50 -2.35 3.38
C VAL A 48 14.52 -1.64 2.48
N ASN A 49 14.70 -2.17 1.27
CA ASN A 49 15.54 -1.52 0.29
C ASN A 49 14.84 -0.25 -0.23
N TRP A 50 15.43 0.93 0.01
CA TRP A 50 14.91 2.24 -0.37
C TRP A 50 14.44 2.30 -1.83
N LYS A 51 15.25 1.80 -2.77
CA LYS A 51 14.91 1.83 -4.20
C LYS A 51 13.62 1.07 -4.53
N LYS A 52 13.43 -0.10 -3.91
CA LYS A 52 12.20 -0.89 -4.09
C LYS A 52 11.00 -0.20 -3.44
N TYR A 53 11.18 0.34 -2.25
CA TYR A 53 10.10 1.05 -1.54
C TYR A 53 9.58 2.24 -2.36
N VAL A 54 10.49 3.11 -2.83
CA VAL A 54 10.13 4.27 -3.66
C VAL A 54 9.45 3.83 -4.96
N LEU A 55 9.94 2.78 -5.62
CA LEU A 55 9.34 2.27 -6.86
C LEU A 55 7.89 1.81 -6.65
N TYR A 56 7.61 1.10 -5.55
CA TYR A 56 6.25 0.65 -5.24
C TYR A 56 5.36 1.76 -4.66
N PHE A 57 5.94 2.79 -4.07
CA PHE A 57 5.22 3.95 -3.55
C PHE A 57 4.81 4.94 -4.65
N LEU A 58 5.58 5.01 -5.74
CA LEU A 58 5.39 5.96 -6.85
C LEU A 58 3.95 5.94 -7.44
N PRO A 59 3.34 4.79 -7.78
CA PRO A 59 1.99 4.77 -8.34
C PRO A 59 0.94 5.34 -7.37
N PHE A 60 1.11 5.13 -6.07
CA PHE A 60 0.22 5.70 -5.06
C PHE A 60 0.40 7.21 -4.93
N PHE A 61 1.63 7.71 -5.12
CA PHE A 61 1.92 9.13 -5.14
C PHE A 61 1.25 9.83 -6.34
N ILE A 62 1.29 9.23 -7.52
CA ILE A 62 0.58 9.73 -8.71
C ILE A 62 -0.93 9.76 -8.46
N PHE A 63 -1.47 8.68 -7.86
CA PHE A 63 -2.89 8.60 -7.52
C PHE A 63 -3.31 9.66 -6.50
N ALA A 64 -2.48 9.93 -5.50
CA ALA A 64 -2.72 10.97 -4.49
C ALA A 64 -2.75 12.38 -5.12
N ILE A 65 -1.87 12.67 -6.09
CA ILE A 65 -1.90 13.93 -6.86
C ILE A 65 -3.20 14.02 -7.67
N GLY A 66 -3.61 12.95 -8.32
CA GLY A 66 -4.88 12.88 -9.05
C GLY A 66 -6.08 13.16 -8.16
N MET A 67 -6.10 12.57 -6.96
CA MET A 67 -7.17 12.82 -5.97
C MET A 67 -7.16 14.25 -5.46
N LEU A 68 -5.98 14.81 -5.21
CA LEU A 68 -5.85 16.23 -4.83
C LEU A 68 -6.41 17.13 -5.93
N TRP A 69 -6.04 16.87 -7.19
CA TRP A 69 -6.51 17.64 -8.33
C TRP A 69 -8.03 17.55 -8.51
N THR A 70 -8.60 16.35 -8.47
CA THR A 70 -10.06 16.16 -8.61
C THR A 70 -10.82 16.84 -7.49
N THR A 71 -10.38 16.72 -6.24
CA THR A 71 -11.05 17.37 -5.11
C THR A 71 -11.02 18.90 -5.22
N ILE A 72 -9.92 19.48 -5.70
CA ILE A 72 -9.82 20.91 -5.95
C ILE A 72 -10.71 21.34 -7.13
N ALA A 73 -10.72 20.58 -8.23
CA ALA A 73 -11.48 20.91 -9.43
C ALA A 73 -13.01 20.86 -9.21
N PHE A 74 -13.46 19.99 -8.31
CA PHE A 74 -14.88 19.85 -7.94
C PHE A 74 -15.23 20.51 -6.60
N ALA A 75 -14.34 21.34 -6.06
CA ALA A 75 -14.62 22.10 -4.84
C ALA A 75 -15.77 23.08 -5.11
N ASP A 76 -16.82 23.01 -4.28
CA ASP A 76 -17.98 23.86 -4.42
C ASP A 76 -17.60 25.28 -3.95
N THR A 77 -17.66 26.24 -4.87
CA THR A 77 -17.33 27.66 -4.60
C THR A 77 -18.47 28.42 -3.91
N SER A 78 -19.58 27.73 -3.64
CA SER A 78 -20.79 28.34 -3.05
C SER A 78 -20.75 28.45 -1.52
N GLU A 79 -19.81 27.82 -0.83
CA GLU A 79 -19.66 28.05 0.60
C GLU A 79 -18.95 29.37 0.87
N HIS A 80 -19.67 30.28 1.52
CA HIS A 80 -19.21 31.62 1.93
C HIS A 80 -18.12 31.59 3.00
N THR A 81 -16.95 31.03 2.66
CA THR A 81 -15.81 31.01 3.57
C THR A 81 -14.98 32.29 3.34
N ASN A 82 -14.78 33.08 4.40
CA ASN A 82 -14.08 34.36 4.38
C ASN A 82 -12.57 34.30 4.05
N LYS A 83 -12.03 33.12 3.79
CA LYS A 83 -10.60 32.93 3.43
C LYS A 83 -10.49 32.23 2.09
N VAL A 84 -10.12 33.00 1.09
CA VAL A 84 -9.92 32.55 -0.29
C VAL A 84 -8.44 32.59 -0.61
N ILE A 85 -7.89 31.48 -1.11
CA ILE A 85 -6.53 31.42 -1.66
C ILE A 85 -6.60 31.52 -3.17
N ASN A 86 -5.90 32.49 -3.75
CA ASN A 86 -5.70 32.58 -5.19
C ASN A 86 -4.50 31.71 -5.59
N MET A 87 -4.77 30.52 -6.09
CA MET A 87 -3.75 29.61 -6.61
C MET A 87 -4.01 29.36 -8.09
N LEU A 88 -3.07 29.71 -8.96
CA LEU A 88 -3.18 29.60 -10.42
C LEU A 88 -4.43 30.23 -11.08
N GLY A 89 -4.96 31.34 -10.52
CA GLY A 89 -6.13 32.01 -11.09
C GLY A 89 -7.49 31.41 -10.69
N LEU A 90 -7.51 30.38 -9.86
CA LEU A 90 -8.71 29.81 -9.24
C LEU A 90 -8.83 30.33 -7.79
N THR A 91 -10.00 30.90 -7.49
CA THR A 91 -10.35 31.33 -6.14
C THR A 91 -10.90 30.13 -5.38
N LEU A 92 -10.07 29.51 -4.54
CA LEU A 92 -10.43 28.30 -3.79
C LEU A 92 -10.72 28.64 -2.32
N PRO A 93 -11.79 28.12 -1.72
CA PRO A 93 -11.99 28.16 -0.28
C PRO A 93 -10.85 27.42 0.42
N LEU A 94 -10.28 28.02 1.45
CA LEU A 94 -9.18 27.43 2.22
C LEU A 94 -9.55 26.05 2.77
N ASP A 95 -10.79 25.89 3.20
CA ASP A 95 -11.31 24.66 3.79
C ASP A 95 -11.33 23.51 2.77
N SER A 96 -11.75 23.76 1.53
CA SER A 96 -11.73 22.77 0.46
C SER A 96 -10.30 22.32 0.11
N PHE A 97 -9.33 23.24 0.14
CA PHE A 97 -7.93 22.90 -0.06
C PHE A 97 -7.37 22.03 1.07
N LEU A 98 -7.68 22.33 2.33
CA LEU A 98 -7.27 21.54 3.48
C LEU A 98 -7.87 20.13 3.44
N VAL A 99 -9.13 20.00 3.05
CA VAL A 99 -9.80 18.72 2.87
C VAL A 99 -9.14 17.91 1.73
N ALA A 100 -8.87 18.55 0.60
CA ALA A 100 -8.20 17.90 -0.53
C ALA A 100 -6.80 17.37 -0.14
N LEU A 101 -6.06 18.17 0.63
CA LEU A 101 -4.74 17.80 1.13
C LEU A 101 -4.83 16.66 2.15
N ALA A 102 -5.79 16.69 3.07
CA ALA A 102 -6.00 15.61 4.04
C ALA A 102 -6.37 14.29 3.34
N LEU A 103 -7.22 14.31 2.31
CA LEU A 103 -7.61 13.13 1.54
C LEU A 103 -6.45 12.55 0.76
N SER A 104 -5.64 13.37 0.09
CA SER A 104 -4.47 12.91 -0.65
C SER A 104 -3.40 12.31 0.27
N LEU A 105 -3.13 12.95 1.41
CA LEU A 105 -2.21 12.43 2.42
C LEU A 105 -2.70 11.11 3.04
N ARG A 106 -4.01 10.94 3.18
CA ARG A 106 -4.60 9.69 3.68
C ARG A 106 -4.31 8.52 2.76
N ILE A 107 -4.43 8.70 1.44
CA ILE A 107 -4.08 7.67 0.45
C ILE A 107 -2.61 7.27 0.59
N LEU A 108 -1.71 8.24 0.74
CA LEU A 108 -0.28 7.97 0.94
C LEU A 108 -0.02 7.22 2.25
N ASN A 109 -0.74 7.52 3.31
CA ASN A 109 -0.64 6.80 4.58
C ASN A 109 -1.08 5.33 4.46
N VAL A 110 -2.23 5.09 3.84
CA VAL A 110 -2.72 3.72 3.60
C VAL A 110 -1.73 2.93 2.75
N ALA A 111 -1.17 3.56 1.72
CA ALA A 111 -0.13 2.96 0.89
C ALA A 111 1.15 2.66 1.71
N ALA A 112 1.62 3.60 2.54
CA ALA A 112 2.78 3.42 3.38
C ALA A 112 2.61 2.28 4.39
N LEU A 113 1.45 2.19 5.06
CA LEU A 113 1.10 1.12 5.98
C LEU A 113 1.04 -0.25 5.28
N SER A 114 0.42 -0.29 4.09
CA SER A 114 0.33 -1.51 3.28
C SER A 114 1.71 -1.99 2.82
N LEU A 115 2.55 -1.08 2.34
CA LEU A 115 3.92 -1.40 1.96
C LEU A 115 4.77 -1.84 3.15
N MET A 116 4.61 -1.19 4.31
CA MET A 116 5.26 -1.62 5.55
C MET A 116 4.90 -3.07 5.87
N PHE A 117 3.63 -3.44 5.77
CA PHE A 117 3.16 -4.81 6.00
C PHE A 117 3.76 -5.79 4.99
N ILE A 118 3.69 -5.49 3.68
CA ILE A 118 4.17 -6.36 2.59
C ILE A 118 5.69 -6.61 2.72
N PHE A 119 6.48 -5.57 2.97
CA PHE A 119 7.93 -5.71 3.05
C PHE A 119 8.44 -6.34 4.34
N THR A 120 7.65 -6.31 5.42
CA THR A 120 8.04 -6.84 6.73
C THR A 120 7.40 -8.18 7.06
N THR A 121 6.53 -8.73 6.22
CA THR A 121 5.76 -9.94 6.51
C THR A 121 6.02 -11.00 5.44
N ASN A 122 6.34 -12.21 5.88
CA ASN A 122 6.44 -13.36 4.98
C ASN A 122 5.03 -13.93 4.75
N MET A 123 4.69 -14.18 3.49
CA MET A 123 3.36 -14.69 3.12
C MET A 123 3.05 -16.05 3.75
N VAL A 124 4.04 -16.96 3.84
CA VAL A 124 3.87 -18.28 4.45
C VAL A 124 3.57 -18.16 5.94
N ASP A 125 4.37 -17.37 6.66
CA ASP A 125 4.19 -17.15 8.11
C ASP A 125 2.86 -16.47 8.40
N PHE A 126 2.43 -15.57 7.52
CA PHE A 126 1.12 -14.92 7.63
C PHE A 126 -0.03 -15.91 7.52
N ILE A 127 -0.02 -16.80 6.49
CA ILE A 127 -1.06 -17.82 6.33
C ILE A 127 -1.08 -18.77 7.53
N LEU A 128 0.09 -19.21 8.00
CA LEU A 128 0.19 -20.08 9.18
C LEU A 128 -0.35 -19.39 10.45
N SER A 129 -0.06 -18.11 10.63
CA SER A 129 -0.58 -17.35 11.77
C SER A 129 -2.11 -17.14 11.71
N LEU A 130 -2.68 -17.02 10.50
CA LEU A 130 -4.14 -16.98 10.31
C LEU A 130 -4.82 -18.29 10.72
N ILE A 131 -4.20 -19.44 10.40
CA ILE A 131 -4.72 -20.75 10.83
C ILE A 131 -4.75 -20.82 12.36
N GLN A 132 -3.64 -20.43 13.00
CA GLN A 132 -3.45 -20.59 14.44
C GLN A 132 -4.27 -19.60 15.27
N GLN A 133 -4.40 -18.35 14.81
CA GLN A 133 -5.01 -17.27 15.61
C GLN A 133 -6.45 -16.97 15.22
N LEU A 134 -6.77 -16.97 13.93
CA LEU A 134 -8.13 -16.71 13.43
C LEU A 134 -8.94 -17.99 13.21
N LYS A 135 -8.41 -19.17 13.60
CA LYS A 135 -9.05 -20.47 13.41
C LYS A 135 -9.58 -20.67 11.98
N LEU A 136 -8.83 -20.17 10.99
CA LEU A 136 -9.18 -20.33 9.58
C LEU A 136 -9.30 -21.83 9.26
N PRO A 137 -10.33 -22.28 8.52
CA PRO A 137 -10.47 -23.69 8.16
C PRO A 137 -9.19 -24.20 7.48
N PRO A 138 -8.55 -25.28 7.99
CA PRO A 138 -7.27 -25.76 7.47
C PRO A 138 -7.29 -26.06 5.98
N LYS A 139 -8.45 -26.52 5.46
CA LYS A 139 -8.64 -26.82 4.04
C LYS A 139 -8.36 -25.62 3.13
N ILE A 140 -8.85 -24.43 3.48
CA ILE A 140 -8.66 -23.20 2.72
C ILE A 140 -7.20 -22.74 2.83
N ALA A 141 -6.66 -22.74 4.03
CA ALA A 141 -5.31 -22.26 4.28
C ALA A 141 -4.24 -23.12 3.62
N TYR A 142 -4.36 -24.46 3.67
CA TYR A 142 -3.47 -25.35 2.95
C TYR A 142 -3.63 -25.26 1.43
N GLY A 143 -4.84 -24.99 0.92
CA GLY A 143 -5.06 -24.74 -0.49
C GLY A 143 -4.33 -23.50 -0.98
N VAL A 144 -4.43 -22.37 -0.23
CA VAL A 144 -3.71 -21.13 -0.55
C VAL A 144 -2.19 -21.32 -0.46
N LEU A 145 -1.72 -22.02 0.58
CA LEU A 145 -0.30 -22.32 0.75
C LEU A 145 0.26 -23.19 -0.37
N ALA A 146 -0.50 -24.20 -0.80
CA ALA A 146 -0.14 -25.05 -1.94
C ALA A 146 -0.07 -24.21 -3.23
N GLY A 147 -1.06 -23.34 -3.49
CA GLY A 147 -1.06 -22.43 -4.62
C GLY A 147 0.15 -21.48 -4.61
N TYR A 148 0.48 -20.91 -3.46
CA TYR A 148 1.66 -20.04 -3.32
C TYR A 148 2.97 -20.77 -3.60
N ARG A 149 3.09 -22.02 -3.15
CA ARG A 149 4.29 -22.85 -3.40
C ARG A 149 4.37 -23.34 -4.85
N PHE A 150 3.22 -23.51 -5.49
CA PHE A 150 3.15 -23.96 -6.89
C PHE A 150 3.60 -22.88 -7.88
N LEU A 151 3.37 -21.58 -7.58
CA LEU A 151 3.74 -20.45 -8.46
C LEU A 151 5.23 -20.42 -8.85
N PRO A 152 6.20 -20.49 -7.92
CA PRO A 152 7.62 -20.52 -8.29
C PRO A 152 7.98 -21.80 -9.08
N MET A 153 7.40 -22.95 -8.72
CA MET A 153 7.63 -24.22 -9.43
C MET A 153 7.14 -24.13 -10.89
N MET A 154 5.94 -23.61 -11.11
CA MET A 154 5.40 -23.34 -12.46
C MET A 154 6.32 -22.42 -13.27
N LYS A 155 6.85 -21.37 -12.65
CA LYS A 155 7.74 -20.43 -13.33
C LYS A 155 9.03 -21.10 -13.83
N ASP A 156 9.56 -22.03 -13.07
CA ASP A 156 10.77 -22.74 -13.45
C ASP A 156 10.47 -23.81 -14.51
N GLU A 157 9.33 -24.49 -14.42
CA GLU A 157 8.85 -25.43 -15.43
C GLU A 157 8.62 -24.76 -16.80
N ILE A 158 8.02 -23.58 -16.80
CA ILE A 158 7.84 -22.79 -18.02
C ILE A 158 9.18 -22.44 -18.66
N LYS A 159 10.21 -22.12 -17.89
CA LYS A 159 11.56 -21.86 -18.43
C LYS A 159 12.15 -23.11 -19.11
N ILE A 160 11.96 -24.26 -18.51
CA ILE A 160 12.42 -25.55 -19.06
C ILE A 160 11.70 -25.84 -20.38
N ILE A 161 10.39 -25.65 -20.42
CA ILE A 161 9.59 -25.81 -21.64
C ILE A 161 10.07 -24.84 -22.72
N HIS A 162 10.30 -23.56 -22.40
CA HIS A 162 10.83 -22.58 -23.35
C HIS A 162 12.20 -23.01 -23.89
N ALA A 163 13.11 -23.46 -23.03
CA ALA A 163 14.42 -23.94 -23.45
C ALA A 163 14.30 -25.16 -24.38
N ALA A 164 13.41 -26.11 -24.08
CA ALA A 164 13.15 -27.27 -24.92
C ALA A 164 12.61 -26.89 -26.30
N HIS A 165 11.71 -25.91 -26.37
CA HIS A 165 11.20 -25.37 -27.64
C HIS A 165 12.28 -24.69 -28.47
N GLN A 166 13.17 -23.93 -27.84
CA GLN A 166 14.30 -23.29 -28.52
C GLN A 166 15.25 -24.33 -29.16
N VAL A 167 15.55 -25.41 -28.44
CA VAL A 167 16.42 -26.50 -28.97
C VAL A 167 15.75 -27.20 -30.16
N ARG A 168 14.42 -27.31 -30.19
CA ARG A 168 13.64 -27.89 -31.30
C ARG A 168 13.44 -26.93 -32.48
N GLY A 169 14.02 -25.72 -32.44
CA GLY A 169 13.92 -24.74 -33.53
C GLY A 169 12.58 -24.06 -33.66
N VAL A 170 11.68 -24.21 -32.68
CA VAL A 170 10.42 -23.47 -32.64
C VAL A 170 10.72 -22.04 -32.20
N SER A 171 10.97 -21.16 -33.18
CA SER A 171 11.13 -19.71 -32.93
C SER A 171 9.81 -19.18 -32.43
N GLN A 172 9.80 -18.63 -31.22
CA GLN A 172 8.70 -17.79 -30.77
C GLN A 172 8.73 -16.51 -31.62
N GLY A 173 7.71 -16.38 -32.49
CA GLY A 173 7.51 -15.12 -33.23
C GLY A 173 7.49 -13.93 -32.27
N LYS A 174 8.20 -12.87 -32.67
CA LYS A 174 8.25 -11.58 -32.01
C LYS A 174 6.88 -10.97 -31.87
#